data_7cf244587ed690099a6c1e7bb8c4af89
#
_entry.id   7cf244587ed690099a6c1e7bb8c4af89
#
_cell.length_a   1.000
_cell.length_b   1.000
_cell.length_c   1.000
_cell.angle_alpha   90.00
_cell.angle_beta   90.00
_cell.angle_gamma   90.00
#
_symmetry.space_group_name_H-M   'P 1'
#
loop_
_entity.id
_entity.type
_entity.pdbx_description
1 polymer ?
#
loop_
_entity_poly.entity_id
_entity_poly.type
_entity_poly.pdbx_seq_one_letter_code
_entity_poly.pdbx_strand_id
1 'polypeptide(L)'
;APFDASTLVLFRKRISADMLMEVNEYLLAHKEDDKDDHTPPSVGKSGDDGTAKEDTNKGTLTLDATCAPANIRYPQDISLLNEAREKLENMIYCFCKCYGLKLPRRYRKCARKEYLAFAKSRKHTAKKIRSALRRQLGYVKRDLGYLEQFMSDGYAMTGKDIGLYLTIIRLYEQQQYMYDNRIHSVEHRIVSISQPWLRPIVRGKVKAPVEFGAKFDLSLDSEGYGRIEKISFEAYNESTCLIEAIERFKERTGYYPERVLADQIYRTRENRSYCKEHG
;
A
#
# COMPACT_ATOMS: atom_id res chain seq x y z
N ALA A 1 -10.48 28.28 4.78
CA ALA A 1 -9.65 27.35 4.01
C ALA A 1 -10.10 27.37 2.55
N PRO A 2 -9.18 27.49 1.58
CA PRO A 2 -9.54 27.61 0.16
C PRO A 2 -10.10 26.32 -0.45
N PHE A 3 -10.02 25.17 0.27
CA PHE A 3 -10.42 23.87 -0.24
C PHE A 3 -11.26 23.10 0.80
N ASP A 4 -12.35 22.49 0.33
CA ASP A 4 -13.13 21.55 1.11
C ASP A 4 -12.41 20.20 1.22
N ALA A 5 -12.64 19.47 2.31
CA ALA A 5 -12.03 18.15 2.56
C ALA A 5 -12.32 17.14 1.44
N SER A 6 -13.48 17.22 0.78
CA SER A 6 -13.81 16.37 -0.37
C SER A 6 -12.93 16.67 -1.59
N THR A 7 -12.56 17.92 -1.83
CA THR A 7 -11.66 18.34 -2.91
C THR A 7 -10.26 17.78 -2.68
N LEU A 8 -9.76 17.80 -1.44
CA LEU A 8 -8.48 17.18 -1.08
C LEU A 8 -8.47 15.65 -1.32
N VAL A 9 -9.58 14.97 -1.05
CA VAL A 9 -9.71 13.53 -1.34
C VAL A 9 -9.65 13.26 -2.83
N LEU A 10 -10.31 14.10 -3.66
CA LEU A 10 -10.26 13.96 -5.12
C LEU A 10 -8.87 14.25 -5.67
N PHE A 11 -8.18 15.27 -5.14
CA PHE A 11 -6.81 15.61 -5.49
C PHE A 11 -5.86 14.45 -5.19
N ARG A 12 -5.88 13.90 -3.98
CA ARG A 12 -5.05 12.74 -3.58
C ARG A 12 -5.22 11.51 -4.47
N LYS A 13 -6.41 11.29 -5.04
CA LYS A 13 -6.67 10.18 -5.96
C LYS A 13 -6.00 10.33 -7.33
N ARG A 14 -5.57 11.54 -7.69
CA ARG A 14 -4.92 11.87 -8.97
C ARG A 14 -3.42 11.86 -8.88
N ILE A 15 -2.85 11.86 -7.67
CA ILE A 15 -1.40 11.86 -7.46
C ILE A 15 -0.89 10.43 -7.68
N SER A 16 -0.01 10.25 -8.67
CA SER A 16 0.75 9.01 -8.89
C SER A 16 2.00 8.97 -8.00
N ALA A 17 2.68 7.80 -7.95
CA ALA A 17 3.96 7.67 -7.28
C ALA A 17 5.03 8.57 -7.91
N ASP A 18 5.08 8.62 -9.25
CA ASP A 18 6.03 9.44 -10.00
C ASP A 18 5.83 10.93 -9.70
N MET A 19 4.57 11.39 -9.71
CA MET A 19 4.25 12.78 -9.35
C MET A 19 4.65 13.13 -7.90
N LEU A 20 4.52 12.18 -6.96
CA LEU A 20 4.99 12.39 -5.58
C LEU A 20 6.52 12.54 -5.52
N MET A 21 7.24 11.76 -6.29
CA MET A 21 8.70 11.86 -6.38
C MET A 21 9.11 13.20 -7.02
N GLU A 22 8.48 13.61 -8.10
CA GLU A 22 8.72 14.92 -8.76
C GLU A 22 8.46 16.09 -7.82
N VAL A 23 7.34 16.06 -7.08
CA VAL A 23 7.02 17.09 -6.08
C VAL A 23 8.05 17.12 -4.95
N ASN A 24 8.51 15.96 -4.48
CA ASN A 24 9.54 15.87 -3.46
C ASN A 24 10.87 16.46 -3.95
N GLU A 25 11.29 16.14 -5.18
CA GLU A 25 12.49 16.74 -5.79
C GLU A 25 12.35 18.27 -5.97
N TYR A 26 11.19 18.73 -6.44
CA TYR A 26 10.91 20.15 -6.57
C TYR A 26 11.03 20.90 -5.23
N LEU A 27 10.42 20.37 -4.16
CA LEU A 27 10.49 20.95 -2.83
C LEU A 27 11.92 20.97 -2.28
N LEU A 28 12.72 19.93 -2.56
CA LEU A 28 14.10 19.83 -2.12
C LEU A 28 15.02 20.82 -2.90
N ALA A 29 14.72 21.05 -4.18
CA ALA A 29 15.48 22.01 -5.00
C ALA A 29 15.21 23.49 -4.64
N HIS A 30 14.02 23.80 -4.11
CA HIS A 30 13.58 25.17 -3.80
C HIS A 30 13.55 25.49 -2.30
N LYS A 31 14.37 24.81 -1.49
CA LYS A 31 14.48 25.02 -0.03
C LYS A 31 14.94 26.42 0.37
N GLU A 32 15.62 27.14 -0.49
CA GLU A 32 16.31 28.38 -0.13
C GLU A 32 15.36 29.57 0.03
N ASP A 33 14.10 29.44 -0.42
CA ASP A 33 13.14 30.55 -0.39
C ASP A 33 12.44 30.73 0.98
N ASP A 34 12.57 29.76 1.92
CA ASP A 34 11.92 29.75 3.23
C ASP A 34 12.95 29.76 4.41
N LYS A 35 13.96 30.64 4.37
CA LYS A 35 14.83 30.85 5.55
C LYS A 35 14.20 31.84 6.51
N ASP A 36 13.23 31.39 7.32
CA ASP A 36 12.91 31.95 8.61
C ASP A 36 13.45 31.05 9.73
N ASP A 37 14.56 31.51 10.29
CA ASP A 37 15.08 31.41 11.66
C ASP A 37 14.86 30.13 12.49
N HIS A 38 15.60 29.02 12.18
CA HIS A 38 16.00 28.04 13.20
C HIS A 38 17.32 27.38 12.82
N THR A 39 18.42 27.91 13.39
CA THR A 39 19.77 27.37 13.28
C THR A 39 19.93 26.11 14.15
N PRO A 40 20.25 24.93 13.59
CA PRO A 40 20.74 23.82 14.38
C PRO A 40 22.25 23.94 14.67
N PRO A 41 22.76 23.35 15.77
CA PRO A 41 24.11 23.56 16.21
C PRO A 41 25.15 22.93 15.29
N SER A 42 26.18 23.72 14.99
CA SER A 42 27.35 23.33 14.19
C SER A 42 28.14 22.20 14.88
N VAL A 43 28.33 21.09 14.17
CA VAL A 43 29.32 20.07 14.52
C VAL A 43 30.67 20.48 13.89
N GLY A 44 31.69 20.52 14.76
CA GLY A 44 32.98 21.10 14.52
C GLY A 44 33.77 20.50 13.36
N LYS A 45 34.45 21.38 12.63
CA LYS A 45 35.50 21.08 11.67
C LYS A 45 36.74 20.60 12.43
N SER A 46 37.17 19.36 12.16
CA SER A 46 38.58 18.99 12.36
C SER A 46 39.26 19.05 11.01
N GLY A 47 40.21 19.94 10.88
CA GLY A 47 41.08 20.03 9.71
C GLY A 47 42.05 18.85 9.66
N ASP A 48 42.33 18.36 8.48
CA ASP A 48 43.61 17.73 8.17
C ASP A 48 44.04 18.11 6.73
N ASP A 49 45.34 18.32 6.67
CA ASP A 49 46.10 18.85 5.56
C ASP A 49 46.51 17.70 4.59
N GLY A 50 46.49 17.97 3.31
CA GLY A 50 47.50 17.39 2.41
C GLY A 50 47.10 16.35 1.39
N THR A 51 47.28 16.77 0.18
CA THR A 51 47.48 16.04 -1.11
C THR A 51 46.29 15.67 -1.95
N ALA A 52 46.21 16.33 -3.07
CA ALA A 52 45.30 16.08 -4.19
C ALA A 52 45.36 14.63 -4.68
N LYS A 53 44.21 13.94 -4.62
CA LYS A 53 43.83 12.86 -5.54
C LYS A 53 42.51 13.27 -6.17
N GLU A 54 42.51 13.47 -7.47
CA GLU A 54 41.33 13.58 -8.30
C GLU A 54 40.50 12.29 -8.16
N ASP A 55 39.17 12.42 -8.15
CA ASP A 55 38.14 11.42 -7.96
C ASP A 55 37.91 10.98 -6.51
N THR A 56 37.68 11.92 -5.65
CA THR A 56 37.27 11.55 -4.31
C THR A 56 35.76 11.58 -4.20
N ASN A 57 35.17 10.42 -3.87
CA ASN A 57 33.81 10.30 -3.41
C ASN A 57 33.55 11.31 -2.28
N LYS A 58 32.37 11.92 -2.26
CA LYS A 58 32.04 13.00 -1.29
C LYS A 58 30.66 12.78 -0.69
N GLY A 59 30.51 13.19 0.55
CA GLY A 59 29.23 13.18 1.23
C GLY A 59 28.81 11.81 1.76
N THR A 60 27.65 11.77 2.35
CA THR A 60 27.06 10.56 2.98
C THR A 60 25.66 10.34 2.45
N LEU A 61 25.41 9.15 1.93
CA LEU A 61 24.07 8.68 1.60
C LEU A 61 23.55 7.89 2.80
N THR A 62 22.52 8.40 3.45
CA THR A 62 21.78 7.63 4.48
C THR A 62 20.50 7.12 3.88
N LEU A 63 20.26 5.81 3.89
CA LEU A 63 19.10 5.15 3.31
C LEU A 63 18.39 4.29 4.34
N ASP A 64 17.08 4.45 4.45
CA ASP A 64 16.21 3.62 5.30
C ASP A 64 14.85 3.41 4.65
N ALA A 65 14.27 2.23 4.89
CA ALA A 65 12.94 1.90 4.42
C ALA A 65 11.89 2.14 5.49
N THR A 66 10.81 2.79 5.11
CA THR A 66 9.69 3.06 6.00
C THR A 66 8.36 2.70 5.37
N CYS A 67 7.29 2.79 6.15
CA CYS A 67 5.92 2.54 5.69
C CYS A 67 5.02 3.71 6.12
N ALA A 68 4.26 4.26 5.16
CA ALA A 68 3.14 5.14 5.47
C ALA A 68 1.89 4.29 5.68
N PRO A 69 1.45 4.08 6.93
CA PRO A 69 0.33 3.21 7.21
C PRO A 69 -0.98 3.82 6.71
N ALA A 70 -1.80 2.99 6.07
CA ALA A 70 -3.16 3.35 5.71
C ALA A 70 -4.09 3.11 6.91
N ASN A 71 -5.03 4.03 7.11
CA ASN A 71 -6.05 3.88 8.14
C ASN A 71 -7.16 2.93 7.65
N ILE A 72 -6.89 1.62 7.73
CA ILE A 72 -7.86 0.57 7.45
C ILE A 72 -8.08 -0.30 8.68
N ARG A 73 -9.28 -0.86 8.79
CA ARG A 73 -9.53 -1.92 9.77
C ARG A 73 -8.64 -3.12 9.46
N TYR A 74 -8.07 -3.77 10.49
CA TYR A 74 -7.30 -5.00 10.30
C TYR A 74 -8.12 -6.03 9.49
N PRO A 75 -7.64 -6.45 8.31
CA PRO A 75 -8.42 -7.28 7.40
C PRO A 75 -8.54 -8.71 7.92
N GLN A 76 -9.76 -9.14 8.11
CA GLN A 76 -10.12 -10.54 8.36
C GLN A 76 -10.96 -11.04 7.18
N ASP A 77 -10.67 -12.20 6.65
CA ASP A 77 -11.34 -12.75 5.47
C ASP A 77 -12.86 -12.74 5.58
N ILE A 78 -13.38 -13.14 6.74
CA ILE A 78 -14.81 -13.16 7.00
C ILE A 78 -15.40 -11.75 7.01
N SER A 79 -14.68 -10.76 7.55
CA SER A 79 -15.13 -9.37 7.57
C SER A 79 -15.11 -8.74 6.18
N LEU A 80 -14.09 -9.04 5.38
CA LEU A 80 -13.99 -8.60 3.98
C LEU A 80 -15.13 -9.19 3.13
N LEU A 81 -15.40 -10.48 3.26
CA LEU A 81 -16.50 -11.13 2.55
C LEU A 81 -17.87 -10.60 3.00
N ASN A 82 -18.06 -10.31 4.29
CA ASN A 82 -19.27 -9.67 4.77
C ASN A 82 -19.44 -8.24 4.21
N GLU A 83 -18.37 -7.47 4.16
CA GLU A 83 -18.39 -6.13 3.54
C GLU A 83 -18.72 -6.22 2.05
N ALA A 84 -18.09 -7.15 1.32
CA ALA A 84 -18.39 -7.42 -0.09
C ALA A 84 -19.87 -7.72 -0.29
N ARG A 85 -20.43 -8.64 0.51
CA ARG A 85 -21.86 -8.97 0.48
C ARG A 85 -22.75 -7.73 0.70
N GLU A 86 -22.45 -6.93 1.73
CA GLU A 86 -23.25 -5.74 2.04
C GLU A 86 -23.20 -4.71 0.89
N LYS A 87 -22.06 -4.53 0.24
CA LYS A 87 -21.90 -3.66 -0.93
C LYS A 87 -22.68 -4.22 -2.13
N LEU A 88 -22.59 -5.53 -2.41
CA LEU A 88 -23.37 -6.17 -3.47
C LEU A 88 -24.87 -6.09 -3.23
N GLU A 89 -25.35 -6.36 -2.01
CA GLU A 89 -26.77 -6.22 -1.65
C GLU A 89 -27.30 -4.80 -1.89
N ASN A 90 -26.48 -3.80 -1.59
CA ASN A 90 -26.84 -2.40 -1.87
C ASN A 90 -26.84 -2.11 -3.38
N MET A 91 -25.85 -2.62 -4.09
CA MET A 91 -25.74 -2.48 -5.55
C MET A 91 -26.96 -3.12 -6.24
N ILE A 92 -27.36 -4.35 -5.86
CA ILE A 92 -28.55 -5.04 -6.35
C ILE A 92 -29.82 -4.21 -6.05
N TYR A 93 -29.92 -3.64 -4.86
CA TYR A 93 -31.06 -2.79 -4.49
C TYR A 93 -31.17 -1.54 -5.37
N CYS A 94 -30.07 -0.81 -5.54
CA CYS A 94 -30.04 0.37 -6.39
C CYS A 94 -30.33 0.02 -7.85
N PHE A 95 -29.78 -1.06 -8.34
CA PHE A 95 -29.98 -1.57 -9.69
C PHE A 95 -31.44 -1.90 -9.95
N CYS A 96 -32.08 -2.71 -9.09
CA CYS A 96 -33.47 -3.07 -9.22
C CYS A 96 -34.39 -1.83 -9.14
N LYS A 97 -34.06 -0.85 -8.26
CA LYS A 97 -34.79 0.39 -8.15
C LYS A 97 -34.68 1.25 -9.43
N CYS A 98 -33.49 1.33 -10.01
CA CYS A 98 -33.23 2.13 -11.21
C CYS A 98 -34.01 1.60 -12.42
N TYR A 99 -34.03 0.29 -12.58
CA TYR A 99 -34.64 -0.37 -13.73
C TYR A 99 -36.07 -0.93 -13.49
N GLY A 100 -36.65 -0.66 -12.32
CA GLY A 100 -37.99 -1.17 -11.97
C GLY A 100 -38.08 -2.69 -11.84
N LEU A 101 -36.95 -3.38 -11.55
CA LEU A 101 -36.91 -4.82 -11.49
C LEU A 101 -37.37 -5.37 -10.14
N LYS A 102 -37.92 -6.57 -10.16
CA LYS A 102 -38.28 -7.29 -8.92
C LYS A 102 -37.01 -7.63 -8.15
N LEU A 103 -37.01 -7.27 -6.87
CA LEU A 103 -35.87 -7.52 -5.99
C LEU A 103 -35.70 -9.02 -5.71
N PRO A 104 -34.52 -9.63 -5.97
CA PRO A 104 -34.28 -11.03 -5.70
C PRO A 104 -34.14 -11.33 -4.20
N ARG A 105 -34.23 -12.62 -3.84
CA ARG A 105 -34.08 -13.07 -2.44
C ARG A 105 -32.63 -13.02 -1.98
N ARG A 106 -32.26 -12.03 -1.16
CA ARG A 106 -30.86 -11.75 -0.75
C ARG A 106 -30.41 -12.35 0.58
N TYR A 107 -31.34 -12.95 1.37
CA TYR A 107 -31.05 -13.50 2.70
C TYR A 107 -30.33 -12.55 3.69
N ARG A 108 -30.44 -11.24 3.49
CA ARG A 108 -29.73 -10.18 4.22
C ARG A 108 -29.75 -10.35 5.75
N LYS A 109 -30.92 -10.61 6.33
CA LYS A 109 -31.08 -10.76 7.78
C LYS A 109 -30.34 -12.01 8.30
N CYS A 110 -30.43 -13.14 7.58
CA CYS A 110 -29.76 -14.37 7.93
C CYS A 110 -28.24 -14.25 7.87
N ALA A 111 -27.71 -13.75 6.76
CA ALA A 111 -26.28 -13.54 6.54
C ALA A 111 -25.66 -12.61 7.60
N ARG A 112 -26.35 -11.50 7.93
CA ARG A 112 -25.93 -10.60 9.00
C ARG A 112 -25.93 -11.26 10.37
N LYS A 113 -26.98 -12.02 10.71
CA LYS A 113 -27.08 -12.76 11.99
C LYS A 113 -25.92 -13.76 12.14
N GLU A 114 -25.61 -14.51 11.08
CA GLU A 114 -24.53 -15.48 11.07
C GLU A 114 -23.15 -14.83 11.20
N TYR A 115 -22.91 -13.71 10.48
CA TYR A 115 -21.69 -12.93 10.62
C TYR A 115 -21.51 -12.42 12.05
N LEU A 116 -22.55 -11.80 12.64
CA LEU A 116 -22.50 -11.26 13.99
C LEU A 116 -22.31 -12.36 15.05
N ALA A 117 -22.94 -13.54 14.87
CA ALA A 117 -22.74 -14.69 15.76
C ALA A 117 -21.29 -15.17 15.74
N PHE A 118 -20.66 -15.18 14.55
CA PHE A 118 -19.23 -15.48 14.43
C PHE A 118 -18.39 -14.38 15.08
N ALA A 119 -18.59 -13.11 14.73
CA ALA A 119 -17.79 -11.98 15.22
C ALA A 119 -17.82 -11.84 16.77
N LYS A 120 -18.94 -12.15 17.40
CA LYS A 120 -19.11 -12.13 18.87
C LYS A 120 -18.54 -13.36 19.58
N SER A 121 -18.17 -14.41 18.85
CA SER A 121 -17.66 -15.65 19.44
C SER A 121 -16.26 -15.43 20.03
N ARG A 122 -16.05 -15.80 21.29
CA ARG A 122 -14.74 -15.68 21.97
C ARG A 122 -13.68 -16.65 21.43
N LYS A 123 -14.10 -17.83 20.93
CA LYS A 123 -13.18 -18.86 20.43
C LYS A 123 -13.47 -19.16 18.96
N HIS A 124 -12.49 -18.93 18.12
CA HIS A 124 -12.52 -19.20 16.67
C HIS A 124 -11.72 -20.47 16.37
N THR A 125 -12.37 -21.63 16.42
CA THR A 125 -11.73 -22.88 15.98
C THR A 125 -11.65 -22.92 14.44
N ALA A 126 -10.68 -23.65 13.88
CA ALA A 126 -10.52 -23.81 12.43
C ALA A 126 -11.83 -24.27 11.75
N LYS A 127 -12.58 -25.18 12.39
CA LYS A 127 -13.89 -25.65 11.89
C LYS A 127 -14.92 -24.53 11.83
N LYS A 128 -15.00 -23.66 12.86
CA LYS A 128 -15.92 -22.51 12.89
C LYS A 128 -15.54 -21.47 11.83
N ILE A 129 -14.23 -21.15 11.70
CA ILE A 129 -13.72 -20.23 10.69
C ILE A 129 -14.10 -20.73 9.30
N ARG A 130 -13.77 -22.00 8.99
CA ARG A 130 -14.07 -22.60 7.69
C ARG A 130 -15.56 -22.62 7.38
N SER A 131 -16.41 -22.92 8.37
CA SER A 131 -17.87 -22.89 8.21
C SER A 131 -18.40 -21.49 7.95
N ALA A 132 -17.87 -20.47 8.62
CA ALA A 132 -18.24 -19.08 8.42
C ALA A 132 -17.80 -18.56 7.04
N LEU A 133 -16.56 -18.87 6.62
CA LEU A 133 -16.05 -18.55 5.28
C LEU A 133 -16.93 -19.16 4.18
N ARG A 134 -17.23 -20.44 4.28
CA ARG A 134 -18.11 -21.13 3.32
C ARG A 134 -19.47 -20.42 3.14
N ARG A 135 -20.07 -19.99 4.24
CA ARG A 135 -21.37 -19.30 4.19
C ARG A 135 -21.26 -17.93 3.56
N GLN A 136 -20.25 -17.13 3.93
CA GLN A 136 -20.04 -15.80 3.34
C GLN A 136 -19.72 -15.91 1.87
N LEU A 137 -18.85 -16.83 1.44
CA LEU A 137 -18.57 -17.11 0.04
C LEU A 137 -19.85 -17.47 -0.74
N GLY A 138 -20.71 -18.33 -0.17
CA GLY A 138 -21.99 -18.68 -0.78
C GLY A 138 -22.93 -17.47 -0.97
N TYR A 139 -22.96 -16.55 0.00
CA TYR A 139 -23.74 -15.31 -0.14
C TYR A 139 -23.17 -14.37 -1.21
N VAL A 140 -21.87 -14.17 -1.21
CA VAL A 140 -21.20 -13.32 -2.21
C VAL A 140 -21.38 -13.89 -3.62
N LYS A 141 -21.16 -15.19 -3.81
CA LYS A 141 -21.35 -15.88 -5.10
C LYS A 141 -22.77 -15.67 -5.66
N ARG A 142 -23.78 -15.85 -4.81
CA ARG A 142 -25.19 -15.67 -5.21
C ARG A 142 -25.45 -14.23 -5.62
N ASP A 143 -24.96 -13.26 -4.86
CA ASP A 143 -25.23 -11.84 -5.12
C ASP A 143 -24.46 -11.36 -6.37
N LEU A 144 -23.27 -11.90 -6.65
CA LEU A 144 -22.57 -11.71 -7.92
C LEU A 144 -23.38 -12.27 -9.08
N GLY A 145 -23.92 -13.49 -8.95
CA GLY A 145 -24.73 -14.12 -9.99
C GLY A 145 -26.00 -13.34 -10.33
N TYR A 146 -26.61 -12.65 -9.38
CA TYR A 146 -27.75 -11.77 -9.70
C TYR A 146 -27.34 -10.57 -10.55
N LEU A 147 -26.23 -9.93 -10.25
CA LEU A 147 -25.73 -8.80 -11.04
C LEU A 147 -25.27 -9.25 -12.43
N GLU A 148 -24.62 -10.40 -12.53
CA GLU A 148 -24.23 -11.01 -13.78
C GLU A 148 -25.45 -11.31 -14.67
N GLN A 149 -26.52 -11.87 -14.09
CA GLN A 149 -27.77 -12.13 -14.79
C GLN A 149 -28.40 -10.82 -15.30
N PHE A 150 -28.46 -9.77 -14.48
CA PHE A 150 -29.00 -8.48 -14.93
C PHE A 150 -28.21 -7.89 -16.09
N MET A 151 -26.88 -7.99 -16.08
CA MET A 151 -26.05 -7.53 -17.19
C MET A 151 -26.27 -8.39 -18.45
N SER A 152 -26.43 -9.69 -18.30
CA SER A 152 -26.74 -10.62 -19.40
C SER A 152 -28.12 -10.33 -20.01
N ASP A 153 -29.07 -9.85 -19.19
CA ASP A 153 -30.40 -9.42 -19.65
C ASP A 153 -30.38 -8.04 -20.34
N GLY A 154 -29.21 -7.44 -20.51
CA GLY A 154 -28.99 -6.18 -21.25
C GLY A 154 -29.03 -4.91 -20.41
N TYR A 155 -29.10 -5.01 -19.07
CA TYR A 155 -29.06 -3.83 -18.20
C TYR A 155 -27.62 -3.39 -17.94
N ALA A 156 -27.36 -2.08 -17.97
CA ALA A 156 -26.03 -1.51 -17.79
C ALA A 156 -25.76 -1.08 -16.35
N MET A 157 -24.54 -1.32 -15.88
CA MET A 157 -24.04 -0.82 -14.61
C MET A 157 -23.38 0.54 -14.79
N THR A 158 -23.42 1.41 -13.76
CA THR A 158 -22.70 2.70 -13.81
C THR A 158 -21.20 2.47 -13.72
N GLY A 159 -20.37 3.36 -14.31
CA GLY A 159 -18.91 3.20 -14.31
C GLY A 159 -18.32 3.09 -12.88
N LYS A 160 -18.90 3.78 -11.88
CA LYS A 160 -18.51 3.69 -10.48
C LYS A 160 -18.82 2.32 -9.88
N ASP A 161 -19.99 1.76 -10.21
CA ASP A 161 -20.40 0.46 -9.71
C ASP A 161 -19.63 -0.67 -10.40
N ILE A 162 -19.24 -0.52 -11.67
CA ILE A 162 -18.37 -1.47 -12.38
C ILE A 162 -17.04 -1.64 -11.66
N GLY A 163 -16.37 -0.55 -11.27
CA GLY A 163 -15.10 -0.63 -10.56
C GLY A 163 -15.18 -1.38 -9.23
N LEU A 164 -16.25 -1.12 -8.46
CA LEU A 164 -16.53 -1.83 -7.20
C LEU A 164 -16.87 -3.31 -7.46
N TYR A 165 -17.69 -3.59 -8.47
CA TYR A 165 -18.09 -4.94 -8.85
C TYR A 165 -16.87 -5.78 -9.25
N LEU A 166 -15.99 -5.27 -10.10
CA LEU A 166 -14.76 -5.94 -10.51
C LEU A 166 -13.81 -6.19 -9.33
N THR A 167 -13.72 -5.24 -8.40
CA THR A 167 -12.93 -5.40 -7.17
C THR A 167 -13.47 -6.56 -6.31
N ILE A 168 -14.80 -6.66 -6.18
CA ILE A 168 -15.44 -7.72 -5.39
C ILE A 168 -15.32 -9.08 -6.09
N ILE A 169 -15.37 -9.15 -7.42
CA ILE A 169 -15.11 -10.39 -8.17
C ILE A 169 -13.70 -10.90 -7.85
N ARG A 170 -12.67 -10.04 -8.01
CA ARG A 170 -11.28 -10.43 -7.71
C ARG A 170 -11.10 -10.86 -6.25
N LEU A 171 -11.72 -10.14 -5.32
CA LEU A 171 -11.71 -10.53 -3.91
C LEU A 171 -12.35 -11.89 -3.71
N TYR A 172 -13.52 -12.15 -4.32
CA TYR A 172 -14.21 -13.43 -4.23
C TYR A 172 -13.34 -14.57 -4.78
N GLU A 173 -12.75 -14.41 -5.95
CA GLU A 173 -11.86 -15.40 -6.56
C GLU A 173 -10.66 -15.73 -5.68
N GLN A 174 -9.98 -14.73 -5.13
CA GLN A 174 -8.88 -14.92 -4.19
C GLN A 174 -9.33 -15.66 -2.92
N GLN A 175 -10.46 -15.28 -2.34
CA GLN A 175 -10.98 -15.89 -1.12
C GLN A 175 -11.48 -17.32 -1.37
N GLN A 176 -12.09 -17.58 -2.53
CA GLN A 176 -12.51 -18.92 -2.93
C GLN A 176 -11.30 -19.82 -3.15
N TYR A 177 -10.28 -19.33 -3.85
CA TYR A 177 -9.02 -20.05 -4.08
C TYR A 177 -8.32 -20.40 -2.75
N MET A 178 -8.20 -19.44 -1.82
CA MET A 178 -7.63 -19.69 -0.49
C MET A 178 -8.45 -20.71 0.30
N TYR A 179 -9.78 -20.63 0.22
CA TYR A 179 -10.67 -21.55 0.89
C TYR A 179 -10.51 -22.99 0.35
N ASP A 180 -10.47 -23.17 -0.96
CA ASP A 180 -10.39 -24.49 -1.60
C ASP A 180 -9.03 -25.15 -1.37
N ASN A 181 -7.94 -24.38 -1.49
CA ASN A 181 -6.57 -24.87 -1.33
C ASN A 181 -6.08 -24.88 0.13
N ARG A 182 -6.90 -24.41 1.09
CA ARG A 182 -6.55 -24.33 2.53
C ARG A 182 -5.28 -23.51 2.80
N ILE A 183 -5.05 -22.47 2.02
CA ILE A 183 -3.96 -21.51 2.18
C ILE A 183 -4.44 -20.20 2.77
N HIS A 184 -3.53 -19.42 3.35
CA HIS A 184 -3.86 -18.16 4.03
C HIS A 184 -3.25 -16.95 3.33
N SER A 185 -2.55 -17.16 2.23
CA SER A 185 -1.88 -16.10 1.47
C SER A 185 -1.99 -16.37 -0.01
N VAL A 186 -2.13 -15.30 -0.79
CA VAL A 186 -2.05 -15.28 -2.26
C VAL A 186 -1.31 -14.02 -2.67
N GLU A 187 -0.72 -14.06 -3.85
CA GLU A 187 -0.09 -12.89 -4.44
C GLU A 187 -1.12 -11.79 -4.69
N HIS A 188 -0.72 -10.54 -4.58
CA HIS A 188 -1.57 -9.36 -4.76
C HIS A 188 -2.88 -9.39 -3.94
N ARG A 189 -2.82 -9.97 -2.73
CA ARG A 189 -4.00 -10.15 -1.87
C ARG A 189 -4.70 -8.82 -1.57
N ILE A 190 -5.98 -8.74 -1.90
CA ILE A 190 -6.86 -7.61 -1.57
C ILE A 190 -7.18 -7.66 -0.07
N VAL A 191 -6.83 -6.60 0.64
CA VAL A 191 -7.05 -6.43 2.10
C VAL A 191 -8.07 -5.35 2.44
N SER A 192 -8.46 -4.54 1.44
CA SER A 192 -9.49 -3.50 1.56
C SER A 192 -10.26 -3.37 0.25
N ILE A 193 -11.59 -3.31 0.33
CA ILE A 193 -12.44 -3.11 -0.86
C ILE A 193 -12.43 -1.65 -1.30
N SER A 194 -12.31 -0.72 -0.36
CA SER A 194 -12.25 0.71 -0.65
C SER A 194 -10.88 1.16 -1.18
N GLN A 195 -9.83 0.42 -0.83
CA GLN A 195 -8.45 0.67 -1.23
C GLN A 195 -7.82 -0.65 -1.73
N PRO A 196 -8.23 -1.16 -2.91
CA PRO A 196 -7.86 -2.50 -3.39
C PRO A 196 -6.39 -2.63 -3.79
N TRP A 197 -5.67 -1.52 -3.88
CA TRP A 197 -4.23 -1.46 -4.12
C TRP A 197 -3.37 -1.70 -2.88
N LEU A 198 -3.95 -1.59 -1.67
CA LEU A 198 -3.19 -1.85 -0.44
C LEU A 198 -2.78 -3.30 -0.32
N ARG A 199 -1.56 -3.51 0.16
CA ARG A 199 -1.00 -4.85 0.42
C ARG A 199 -0.51 -4.97 1.86
N PRO A 200 -0.42 -6.20 2.38
CA PRO A 200 0.23 -6.46 3.66
C PRO A 200 1.75 -6.30 3.50
N ILE A 201 2.36 -5.47 4.34
CA ILE A 201 3.80 -5.25 4.42
C ILE A 201 4.31 -5.90 5.70
N VAL A 202 5.14 -6.92 5.57
CA VAL A 202 5.75 -7.61 6.71
C VAL A 202 6.94 -6.78 7.21
N ARG A 203 6.87 -6.32 8.46
CA ARG A 203 7.91 -5.46 9.07
C ARG A 203 8.78 -6.17 10.10
N GLY A 204 8.48 -7.39 10.47
CA GLY A 204 9.24 -8.15 11.48
C GLY A 204 9.19 -7.58 12.91
N LYS A 205 8.41 -6.50 13.15
CA LYS A 205 8.26 -5.89 14.49
C LYS A 205 7.38 -6.75 15.38
N VAL A 206 7.78 -6.94 16.64
CA VAL A 206 7.05 -7.80 17.62
C VAL A 206 5.62 -7.31 17.86
N LYS A 207 5.40 -5.98 17.95
CA LYS A 207 4.07 -5.41 18.25
C LYS A 207 3.17 -5.23 17.01
N ALA A 208 3.74 -5.08 15.83
CA ALA A 208 3.02 -4.87 14.57
C ALA A 208 3.75 -5.60 13.44
N PRO A 209 3.61 -6.93 13.33
CA PRO A 209 4.35 -7.72 12.36
C PRO A 209 3.95 -7.43 10.92
N VAL A 210 2.73 -6.93 10.70
CA VAL A 210 2.20 -6.57 9.39
C VAL A 210 1.57 -5.19 9.45
N GLU A 211 1.98 -4.32 8.55
CA GLU A 211 1.41 -3.01 8.28
C GLU A 211 0.71 -3.02 6.92
N PHE A 212 -0.20 -2.08 6.71
CA PHE A 212 -0.94 -1.92 5.44
C PHE A 212 -0.77 -0.48 4.99
N GLY A 213 -0.20 -0.27 3.82
CA GLY A 213 0.08 1.08 3.35
C GLY A 213 1.02 1.11 2.16
N ALA A 214 1.67 2.24 1.93
CA ALA A 214 2.76 2.37 0.98
C ALA A 214 4.10 2.12 1.69
N LYS A 215 4.96 1.32 1.06
CA LYS A 215 6.36 1.15 1.45
C LYS A 215 7.21 2.08 0.61
N PHE A 216 8.18 2.74 1.22
CA PHE A 216 9.14 3.57 0.50
C PHE A 216 10.51 3.54 1.15
N ASP A 217 11.53 3.69 0.29
CA ASP A 217 12.88 3.96 0.70
C ASP A 217 13.10 5.47 0.68
N LEU A 218 13.69 5.97 1.75
CA LEU A 218 14.04 7.38 1.93
C LEU A 218 15.55 7.52 2.07
N SER A 219 16.14 8.45 1.31
CA SER A 219 17.47 8.94 1.61
C SER A 219 17.39 10.27 2.37
N LEU A 220 18.38 10.53 3.21
CA LEU A 220 18.55 11.81 3.87
C LEU A 220 19.66 12.60 3.18
N ASP A 221 19.41 13.87 2.94
CA ASP A 221 20.46 14.79 2.50
C ASP A 221 21.32 15.28 3.68
N SER A 222 22.34 16.11 3.38
CA SER A 222 23.23 16.66 4.39
C SER A 222 22.55 17.55 5.44
N GLU A 223 21.35 18.05 5.14
CA GLU A 223 20.55 18.90 6.03
C GLU A 223 19.49 18.11 6.78
N GLY A 224 19.36 16.81 6.53
CA GLY A 224 18.42 15.91 7.18
C GLY A 224 17.02 15.87 6.55
N TYR A 225 16.84 16.41 5.35
CA TYR A 225 15.58 16.31 4.62
C TYR A 225 15.44 14.95 3.94
N GLY A 226 14.23 14.40 4.00
CA GLY A 226 13.91 13.10 3.41
C GLY A 226 13.62 13.19 1.90
N ARG A 227 14.34 12.41 1.13
CA ARG A 227 14.14 12.24 -0.32
C ARG A 227 13.54 10.87 -0.59
N ILE A 228 12.48 10.81 -1.38
CA ILE A 228 11.84 9.55 -1.75
C ILE A 228 12.64 8.91 -2.89
N GLU A 229 13.33 7.80 -2.59
CA GLU A 229 14.07 7.03 -3.60
C GLU A 229 13.17 6.00 -4.30
N LYS A 230 12.22 5.41 -3.57
CA LYS A 230 11.25 4.47 -4.12
C LYS A 230 9.97 4.47 -3.30
N ILE A 231 8.83 4.32 -3.99
CA ILE A 231 7.52 4.14 -3.35
C ILE A 231 6.76 3.00 -4.05
N SER A 232 6.15 2.13 -3.25
CA SER A 232 5.32 1.04 -3.77
C SER A 232 4.25 0.60 -2.76
N PHE A 233 3.10 0.19 -3.26
CA PHE A 233 2.09 -0.53 -2.45
C PHE A 233 2.36 -2.04 -2.41
N GLU A 234 3.15 -2.56 -3.34
CA GLU A 234 3.59 -3.97 -3.33
C GLU A 234 4.82 -4.13 -2.43
N ALA A 235 4.90 -5.29 -1.77
CA ALA A 235 6.09 -5.64 -1.01
C ALA A 235 7.29 -5.84 -1.94
N TYR A 236 8.41 -5.24 -1.61
CA TYR A 236 9.68 -5.43 -2.33
C TYR A 236 10.83 -5.61 -1.33
N ASN A 237 11.92 -6.20 -1.80
CA ASN A 237 13.13 -6.34 -1.01
C ASN A 237 13.90 -5.00 -1.01
N GLU A 238 14.04 -4.39 0.15
CA GLU A 238 14.75 -3.11 0.35
C GLU A 238 16.19 -3.16 -0.18
N SER A 239 16.87 -4.30 0.00
CA SER A 239 18.25 -4.45 -0.44
C SER A 239 18.50 -4.20 -1.93
N THR A 240 17.46 -4.35 -2.77
CA THR A 240 17.57 -4.11 -4.21
C THR A 240 17.57 -2.62 -4.59
N CYS A 241 17.25 -1.73 -3.64
CA CYS A 241 17.12 -0.31 -3.91
C CYS A 241 18.44 0.47 -3.72
N LEU A 242 19.46 -0.14 -3.08
CA LEU A 242 20.68 0.55 -2.71
C LEU A 242 21.48 1.06 -3.91
N ILE A 243 21.69 0.22 -4.90
CA ILE A 243 22.49 0.58 -6.10
C ILE A 243 21.82 1.72 -6.84
N GLU A 244 20.51 1.64 -7.04
CA GLU A 244 19.73 2.69 -7.69
C GLU A 244 19.79 4.02 -6.91
N ALA A 245 19.73 3.97 -5.57
CA ALA A 245 19.86 5.16 -4.73
C ALA A 245 21.27 5.79 -4.81
N ILE A 246 22.32 4.97 -4.90
CA ILE A 246 23.70 5.45 -5.10
C ILE A 246 23.85 6.12 -6.47
N GLU A 247 23.31 5.52 -7.53
CA GLU A 247 23.37 6.12 -8.87
C GLU A 247 22.63 7.46 -8.93
N ARG A 248 21.43 7.53 -8.35
CA ARG A 248 20.69 8.79 -8.25
C ARG A 248 21.42 9.84 -7.41
N PHE A 249 22.12 9.42 -6.36
CA PHE A 249 22.97 10.33 -5.59
C PHE A 249 24.06 10.92 -6.48
N LYS A 250 24.73 10.09 -7.29
CA LYS A 250 25.75 10.54 -8.25
C LYS A 250 25.17 11.45 -9.32
N GLU A 251 24.02 11.15 -9.88
CA GLU A 251 23.33 11.99 -10.86
C GLU A 251 23.05 13.39 -10.31
N ARG A 252 22.66 13.49 -9.04
CA ARG A 252 22.34 14.76 -8.37
C ARG A 252 23.58 15.56 -7.97
N THR A 253 24.63 14.89 -7.54
CA THR A 253 25.80 15.54 -6.91
C THR A 253 27.02 15.58 -7.81
N GLY A 254 27.07 14.76 -8.88
CA GLY A 254 28.20 14.60 -9.77
C GLY A 254 29.29 13.64 -9.26
N TYR A 255 29.17 13.10 -8.07
CA TYR A 255 30.14 12.17 -7.45
C TYR A 255 29.45 11.05 -6.66
N TYR A 256 30.14 9.93 -6.48
CA TYR A 256 29.66 8.85 -5.60
C TYR A 256 29.76 9.25 -4.12
N PRO A 257 28.91 8.69 -3.23
CA PRO A 257 29.02 8.96 -1.80
C PRO A 257 30.29 8.33 -1.21
N GLU A 258 31.01 9.08 -0.37
CA GLU A 258 32.14 8.56 0.42
C GLU A 258 31.70 7.50 1.44
N ARG A 259 30.47 7.66 1.96
CA ARG A 259 29.87 6.76 2.94
C ARG A 259 28.42 6.45 2.61
N VAL A 260 28.07 5.18 2.77
CA VAL A 260 26.68 4.71 2.67
C VAL A 260 26.26 4.16 4.02
N LEU A 261 25.29 4.80 4.67
CA LEU A 261 24.71 4.39 5.93
C LEU A 261 23.33 3.77 5.66
N ALA A 262 23.20 2.47 5.85
CA ALA A 262 21.97 1.73 5.64
C ALA A 262 21.85 0.56 6.62
N ASP A 263 20.63 0.08 6.82
CA ASP A 263 20.35 -1.04 7.72
C ASP A 263 21.03 -2.34 7.22
N GLN A 264 21.19 -3.31 8.12
CA GLN A 264 21.88 -4.58 7.82
C GLN A 264 21.25 -5.34 6.64
N ILE A 265 19.97 -5.16 6.37
CA ILE A 265 19.26 -5.80 5.26
C ILE A 265 19.84 -5.41 3.89
N TYR A 266 20.39 -4.19 3.76
CA TYR A 266 21.04 -3.72 2.52
C TYR A 266 22.43 -4.35 2.29
N ARG A 267 22.96 -5.08 3.26
CA ARG A 267 24.35 -5.60 3.26
C ARG A 267 24.48 -6.91 2.49
N THR A 268 23.95 -6.96 1.26
CA THR A 268 24.08 -8.12 0.38
C THR A 268 25.48 -8.21 -0.23
N ARG A 269 25.83 -9.39 -0.81
CA ARG A 269 27.10 -9.57 -1.50
C ARG A 269 27.20 -8.62 -2.70
N GLU A 270 26.14 -8.47 -3.46
CA GLU A 270 26.03 -7.59 -4.63
C GLU A 270 26.27 -6.13 -4.25
N ASN A 271 25.51 -5.60 -3.30
CA ASN A 271 25.66 -4.22 -2.83
C ASN A 271 27.07 -3.93 -2.30
N ARG A 272 27.66 -4.88 -1.58
CA ARG A 272 29.04 -4.74 -1.10
C ARG A 272 30.08 -4.76 -2.20
N SER A 273 29.87 -5.58 -3.25
CA SER A 273 30.74 -5.60 -4.43
C SER A 273 30.67 -4.27 -5.15
N TYR A 274 29.43 -3.78 -5.39
CA TYR A 274 29.18 -2.50 -6.02
C TYR A 274 29.84 -1.32 -5.28
N CYS A 275 29.68 -1.23 -3.96
CA CYS A 275 30.32 -0.18 -3.15
C CYS A 275 31.87 -0.26 -3.21
N LYS A 276 32.46 -1.47 -3.30
CA LYS A 276 33.92 -1.61 -3.43
C LYS A 276 34.44 -1.21 -4.80
N GLU A 277 33.64 -1.38 -5.82
CA GLU A 277 34.01 -1.03 -7.21
C GLU A 277 34.03 0.48 -7.44
N HIS A 278 33.16 1.20 -6.71
CA HIS A 278 33.01 2.65 -6.85
C HIS A 278 33.65 3.47 -5.72
N GLY A 279 34.47 2.81 -4.85
CA GLY A 279 35.19 3.43 -3.75
C GLY A 279 34.41 3.41 -2.46
#